data_06bcf79f65e8340da17b508a310e3c5c
#
_entry.id   06bcf79f65e8340da17b508a310e3c5c
#
_cell.length_a   1.000
_cell.length_b   1.000
_cell.length_c   1.000
_cell.angle_alpha   90.00
_cell.angle_beta   90.00
_cell.angle_gamma   90.00
#
_symmetry.space_group_name_H-M   'P 1'
#
loop_
_entity.id
_entity.type
_entity.pdbx_description
1 polymer ?
#
loop_
_entity_poly.entity_id
_entity_poly.type
_entity_poly.pdbx_seq_one_letter_code
_entity_poly.pdbx_strand_id
1 'polypeptide(L)'
;MAEANFHLGLQTMKVPMSLHAENRKRLVTELQSKAAGSIVLIQGGESETLHSTDRERLFRQESYFHWLFGVKEPDCYGAIDINTGKSILFVPKLPESYLVWMGKIHPCEHFKELYSVDEVHYTHQIASKLEKLKPKSLLTLHGLNTDSGNHTREAAFDGISEFTVNNEILFPIITELRVIKTAKEIDVIEYANKISSEAHKEIMTHIRPGMKEYQLESLFQHYVYARGGCRHVCYTCIAASGDNASTLHYGHAGAPNDKTIDDGDMCLFDMGGEYYCYTSDITCSFPANGVFTEQQKGIYEAVLKSNRAVMEACKPDVSWVDMHLLADRIQLEELKKLGILQGDVEEMMKVRLGALFMPHGLGHFLGLDVHDVGGYLGVERKKEDGLKSLRTTRNLKENMVLTIEPGIYFIEAIIRQALNDPTRACFIVQEAVEQYYGFGGVRIEDDIVITETGCRLLTDVPRTVEEIETHMAAGRNANEKVLL
;
A
#
# COMPACT_ATOMS: atom_id res chain seq x y z
N MET A 1 -3.35 35.21 3.58
CA MET A 1 -2.27 34.41 4.20
C MET A 1 -1.95 33.24 3.27
N ALA A 2 -0.72 32.76 3.21
CA ALA A 2 -0.43 31.53 2.45
C ALA A 2 -1.16 30.35 3.09
N GLU A 3 -1.63 29.41 2.27
CA GLU A 3 -2.30 28.20 2.74
C GLU A 3 -1.36 27.37 3.63
N ALA A 4 -1.86 26.87 4.76
CA ALA A 4 -1.12 25.95 5.61
C ALA A 4 -0.85 24.65 4.84
N ASN A 5 0.37 24.11 4.98
CA ASN A 5 0.77 22.90 4.29
C ASN A 5 1.77 22.10 5.11
N PHE A 6 1.80 20.79 4.85
CA PHE A 6 2.85 19.90 5.34
C PHE A 6 4.00 19.84 4.33
N HIS A 7 5.23 19.86 4.81
CA HIS A 7 6.44 19.51 4.04
C HIS A 7 7.61 19.25 4.98
N LEU A 8 8.65 18.59 4.51
CA LEU A 8 9.88 18.26 5.23
C LEU A 8 11.11 18.98 4.62
N GLY A 9 10.90 20.21 4.17
CA GLY A 9 11.93 21.05 3.56
C GLY A 9 11.59 21.44 2.12
N LEU A 10 12.47 22.26 1.50
CA LEU A 10 12.20 22.86 0.18
C LEU A 10 12.15 21.84 -0.97
N GLN A 11 12.74 20.67 -0.79
CA GLN A 11 12.87 19.65 -1.82
C GLN A 11 11.71 18.62 -1.76
N THR A 12 10.92 18.62 -0.68
CA THR A 12 9.80 17.69 -0.54
C THR A 12 8.49 18.34 -0.98
N MET A 13 7.53 17.50 -1.35
CA MET A 13 6.20 17.96 -1.75
C MET A 13 5.53 18.78 -0.64
N LYS A 14 4.86 19.88 -1.01
CA LYS A 14 3.99 20.63 -0.12
C LYS A 14 2.58 20.11 -0.23
N VAL A 15 2.09 19.48 0.84
CA VAL A 15 0.71 18.96 0.90
C VAL A 15 -0.19 20.00 1.57
N PRO A 16 -1.15 20.59 0.85
CA PRO A 16 -1.99 21.65 1.39
C PRO A 16 -3.02 21.09 2.38
N MET A 17 -3.31 21.80 3.45
CA MET A 17 -4.33 21.41 4.43
C MET A 17 -5.74 21.41 3.85
N SER A 18 -5.98 22.05 2.70
CA SER A 18 -7.23 21.93 1.95
C SER A 18 -7.52 20.50 1.46
N LEU A 19 -6.54 19.59 1.40
CA LEU A 19 -6.78 18.16 1.17
C LEU A 19 -7.73 17.61 2.24
N HIS A 20 -7.39 17.80 3.51
CA HIS A 20 -8.19 17.31 4.64
C HIS A 20 -9.51 18.07 4.78
N ALA A 21 -9.52 19.37 4.48
CA ALA A 21 -10.76 20.17 4.47
C ALA A 21 -11.74 19.66 3.40
N GLU A 22 -11.25 19.29 2.22
CA GLU A 22 -12.06 18.68 1.16
C GLU A 22 -12.64 17.33 1.61
N ASN A 23 -11.83 16.48 2.24
CA ASN A 23 -12.27 15.20 2.77
C ASN A 23 -13.35 15.36 3.86
N ARG A 24 -13.17 16.31 4.79
CA ARG A 24 -14.22 16.66 5.77
C ARG A 24 -15.51 17.11 5.10
N LYS A 25 -15.41 17.95 4.07
CA LYS A 25 -16.58 18.43 3.32
C LYS A 25 -17.31 17.29 2.61
N ARG A 26 -16.58 16.38 1.97
CA ARG A 26 -17.15 15.19 1.32
C ARG A 26 -17.91 14.33 2.35
N LEU A 27 -17.30 14.06 3.51
CA LEU A 27 -17.94 13.30 4.58
C LEU A 27 -19.20 13.96 5.10
N VAL A 28 -19.18 15.28 5.36
CA VAL A 28 -20.36 16.03 5.81
C VAL A 28 -21.46 15.96 4.77
N THR A 29 -21.16 16.12 3.49
CA THR A 29 -22.16 16.06 2.41
C THR A 29 -22.88 14.71 2.40
N GLU A 30 -22.15 13.58 2.54
CA GLU A 30 -22.74 12.26 2.58
C GLU A 30 -23.56 11.97 3.85
N LEU A 31 -23.18 12.58 4.98
CA LEU A 31 -23.84 12.36 6.26
C LEU A 31 -25.05 13.29 6.49
N GLN A 32 -25.16 14.43 5.81
CA GLN A 32 -26.25 15.40 6.04
C GLN A 32 -27.65 14.79 5.92
N SER A 33 -27.87 13.93 4.94
CA SER A 33 -29.17 13.26 4.75
C SER A 33 -29.39 12.06 5.66
N LYS A 34 -28.34 11.49 6.24
CA LYS A 34 -28.39 10.23 6.98
C LYS A 34 -28.32 10.42 8.50
N ALA A 35 -27.66 11.48 8.97
CA ALA A 35 -27.34 11.67 10.38
C ALA A 35 -27.36 13.16 10.80
N ALA A 36 -28.32 13.95 10.28
CA ALA A 36 -28.49 15.36 10.65
C ALA A 36 -28.60 15.52 12.18
N GLY A 37 -27.95 16.52 12.73
CA GLY A 37 -27.91 16.81 14.18
C GLY A 37 -26.88 16.00 14.94
N SER A 38 -26.14 15.11 14.30
CA SER A 38 -25.08 14.31 14.92
C SER A 38 -23.71 14.95 14.74
N ILE A 39 -22.76 14.48 15.53
CA ILE A 39 -21.33 14.88 15.46
C ILE A 39 -20.51 13.62 15.16
N VAL A 40 -19.66 13.68 14.14
CA VAL A 40 -18.62 12.68 13.93
C VAL A 40 -17.56 12.86 15.01
N LEU A 41 -17.19 11.80 15.71
CA LEU A 41 -16.10 11.79 16.67
C LEU A 41 -15.13 10.67 16.32
N ILE A 42 -13.85 11.03 16.11
CA ILE A 42 -12.80 10.07 15.74
C ILE A 42 -11.58 10.28 16.63
N GLN A 43 -10.94 9.20 17.01
CA GLN A 43 -9.72 9.19 17.84
C GLN A 43 -8.52 8.90 16.96
N GLY A 44 -7.45 9.68 17.10
CA GLY A 44 -6.16 9.45 16.47
C GLY A 44 -5.34 8.34 17.12
N GLY A 45 -4.17 8.08 16.58
CA GLY A 45 -3.20 7.16 17.15
C GLY A 45 -2.66 7.65 18.47
N GLU A 46 -2.24 6.73 19.32
CA GLU A 46 -1.56 6.99 20.59
C GLU A 46 -0.06 6.74 20.45
N SER A 47 0.74 7.45 21.26
CA SER A 47 2.15 7.11 21.43
C SER A 47 2.27 5.78 22.17
N GLU A 48 2.97 4.81 21.58
CA GLU A 48 3.14 3.48 22.15
C GLU A 48 4.61 3.22 22.47
N THR A 49 4.85 2.59 23.62
CA THR A 49 6.16 2.09 23.98
C THR A 49 6.37 0.66 23.50
N LEU A 50 7.63 0.24 23.35
CA LEU A 50 7.98 -1.12 22.99
C LEU A 50 7.82 -2.02 24.23
N HIS A 51 6.73 -2.78 24.28
CA HIS A 51 6.36 -3.67 25.39
C HIS A 51 6.39 -2.93 26.75
N SER A 52 7.19 -3.39 27.70
CA SER A 52 7.35 -2.81 29.05
C SER A 52 8.51 -1.80 29.17
N THR A 53 9.10 -1.40 28.05
CA THR A 53 10.22 -0.44 28.06
C THR A 53 9.72 0.99 27.90
N ASP A 54 10.57 1.97 28.20
CA ASP A 54 10.33 3.40 27.94
C ASP A 54 10.71 3.83 26.51
N ARG A 55 11.12 2.87 25.66
CA ARG A 55 11.42 3.13 24.26
C ARG A 55 10.13 3.28 23.45
N GLU A 56 9.89 4.47 22.94
CA GLU A 56 8.76 4.72 22.02
C GLU A 56 8.98 4.06 20.66
N ARG A 57 7.88 3.57 20.09
CA ARG A 57 7.82 3.20 18.67
C ARG A 57 7.80 4.46 17.82
N LEU A 58 8.32 4.38 16.60
CA LEU A 58 8.18 5.45 15.63
C LEU A 58 6.68 5.67 15.34
N PHE A 59 6.18 6.86 15.72
CA PHE A 59 4.76 7.16 15.60
C PHE A 59 4.33 7.30 14.15
N ARG A 60 3.22 6.68 13.82
CA ARG A 60 2.47 6.84 12.58
C ARG A 60 1.00 7.05 12.92
N GLN A 61 0.38 8.08 12.34
CA GLN A 61 -1.00 8.44 12.65
C GLN A 61 -2.00 7.38 12.17
N GLU A 62 -3.13 7.24 12.88
CA GLU A 62 -4.26 6.41 12.48
C GLU A 62 -4.85 6.94 11.17
N SER A 63 -5.10 6.04 10.21
CA SER A 63 -5.36 6.41 8.81
C SER A 63 -6.67 7.19 8.61
N TYR A 64 -7.76 6.84 9.27
CA TYR A 64 -9.02 7.59 9.15
C TYR A 64 -8.95 8.96 9.80
N PHE A 65 -8.28 9.07 10.95
CA PHE A 65 -8.05 10.34 11.60
C PHE A 65 -7.14 11.23 10.74
N HIS A 66 -6.08 10.67 10.19
CA HIS A 66 -5.20 11.39 9.26
C HIS A 66 -5.97 11.89 8.04
N TRP A 67 -6.81 11.06 7.42
CA TRP A 67 -7.62 11.41 6.26
C TRP A 67 -8.48 12.66 6.49
N LEU A 68 -9.02 12.82 7.71
CA LEU A 68 -9.87 13.95 8.08
C LEU A 68 -9.09 15.19 8.54
N PHE A 69 -7.95 15.02 9.24
CA PHE A 69 -7.33 16.13 9.95
C PHE A 69 -5.86 16.39 9.58
N GLY A 70 -5.13 15.42 9.07
CA GLY A 70 -3.72 15.54 8.72
C GLY A 70 -2.78 15.79 9.91
N VAL A 71 -3.25 15.53 11.13
CA VAL A 71 -2.53 15.81 12.38
C VAL A 71 -1.41 14.81 12.57
N LYS A 72 -0.22 15.29 12.91
CA LYS A 72 0.98 14.45 13.09
C LYS A 72 1.21 14.05 14.55
N GLU A 73 0.59 14.74 15.49
CA GLU A 73 0.74 14.50 16.91
C GLU A 73 -0.13 13.33 17.37
N PRO A 74 0.38 12.50 18.31
CA PRO A 74 -0.40 11.44 18.94
C PRO A 74 -1.45 12.00 19.92
N ASP A 75 -2.33 11.12 20.39
CA ASP A 75 -3.28 11.35 21.49
C ASP A 75 -4.31 12.46 21.20
N CYS A 76 -4.58 12.75 19.94
CA CYS A 76 -5.54 13.74 19.49
C CYS A 76 -6.91 13.11 19.19
N TYR A 77 -7.98 13.95 19.25
CA TYR A 77 -9.31 13.60 18.80
C TYR A 77 -9.80 14.65 17.82
N GLY A 78 -10.69 14.25 16.93
CA GLY A 78 -11.35 15.13 15.98
C GLY A 78 -12.85 15.00 16.05
N ALA A 79 -13.56 16.14 15.99
CA ALA A 79 -14.99 16.15 15.85
C ALA A 79 -15.44 17.00 14.67
N ILE A 80 -16.55 16.62 14.01
CA ILE A 80 -17.13 17.36 12.90
C ILE A 80 -18.63 17.48 13.15
N ASP A 81 -19.13 18.69 13.26
CA ASP A 81 -20.58 18.96 13.35
C ASP A 81 -21.18 18.82 11.95
N ILE A 82 -22.04 17.83 11.77
CA ILE A 82 -22.66 17.53 10.47
C ILE A 82 -23.57 18.67 9.98
N ASN A 83 -24.22 19.41 10.88
CA ASN A 83 -25.13 20.49 10.49
C ASN A 83 -24.40 21.71 9.96
N THR A 84 -23.28 22.06 10.58
CA THR A 84 -22.53 23.28 10.28
C THR A 84 -21.29 23.04 9.42
N GLY A 85 -20.82 21.80 9.36
CA GLY A 85 -19.55 21.43 8.76
C GLY A 85 -18.31 21.82 9.57
N LYS A 86 -18.50 22.40 10.78
CA LYS A 86 -17.39 22.84 11.62
C LYS A 86 -16.55 21.68 12.12
N SER A 87 -15.25 21.84 12.02
CA SER A 87 -14.22 20.92 12.48
C SER A 87 -13.62 21.36 13.82
N ILE A 88 -13.49 20.44 14.74
CA ILE A 88 -12.95 20.68 16.09
C ILE A 88 -11.83 19.65 16.33
N LEU A 89 -10.65 20.14 16.66
CA LEU A 89 -9.53 19.31 17.05
C LEU A 89 -9.35 19.37 18.57
N PHE A 90 -9.08 18.23 19.18
CA PHE A 90 -8.73 18.14 20.59
C PHE A 90 -7.30 17.62 20.71
N VAL A 91 -6.44 18.38 21.40
CA VAL A 91 -5.04 18.05 21.58
C VAL A 91 -4.74 17.79 23.07
N PRO A 92 -3.74 16.94 23.42
CA PRO A 92 -3.39 16.73 24.81
C PRO A 92 -2.87 18.02 25.46
N LYS A 93 -3.23 18.25 26.71
CA LYS A 93 -2.63 19.31 27.54
C LYS A 93 -1.33 18.79 28.14
N LEU A 94 -0.21 19.15 27.53
CA LEU A 94 1.11 18.67 27.92
C LEU A 94 1.56 19.30 29.24
N PRO A 95 2.25 18.57 30.16
CA PRO A 95 2.80 19.09 31.39
C PRO A 95 4.03 19.97 31.11
N GLU A 96 4.36 20.89 32.03
CA GLU A 96 5.53 21.77 31.88
C GLU A 96 6.85 21.01 31.75
N SER A 97 6.96 19.83 32.36
CA SER A 97 8.13 18.95 32.20
C SER A 97 8.41 18.56 30.72
N TYR A 98 7.39 18.59 29.86
CA TYR A 98 7.55 18.36 28.44
C TYR A 98 8.52 19.33 27.75
N LEU A 99 8.60 20.58 28.27
CA LEU A 99 9.54 21.59 27.76
C LEU A 99 11.00 21.15 27.87
N VAL A 100 11.32 20.35 28.88
CA VAL A 100 12.68 19.87 29.13
C VAL A 100 13.02 18.68 28.21
N TRP A 101 12.09 17.75 28.05
CA TRP A 101 12.36 16.46 27.38
C TRP A 101 11.99 16.44 25.93
N MET A 102 10.91 17.10 25.53
CA MET A 102 10.29 16.96 24.23
C MET A 102 10.27 18.29 23.45
N GLY A 103 10.54 19.41 24.07
CA GLY A 103 10.64 20.72 23.44
C GLY A 103 9.42 21.61 23.64
N LYS A 104 9.13 22.47 22.68
CA LYS A 104 8.16 23.55 22.83
C LYS A 104 6.71 23.05 22.95
N ILE A 105 6.00 23.55 23.97
CA ILE A 105 4.55 23.38 24.09
C ILE A 105 3.86 24.48 23.27
N HIS A 106 3.08 24.08 22.27
CA HIS A 106 2.32 25.00 21.43
C HIS A 106 0.91 25.25 21.99
N PRO A 107 0.37 26.47 21.89
CA PRO A 107 -1.02 26.78 22.27
C PRO A 107 -2.00 26.22 21.23
N CYS A 108 -3.28 26.11 21.62
CA CYS A 108 -4.35 25.64 20.72
C CYS A 108 -4.43 26.44 19.39
N GLU A 109 -4.18 27.75 19.42
CA GLU A 109 -4.23 28.60 18.21
C GLU A 109 -3.17 28.19 17.18
N HIS A 110 -2.00 27.73 17.62
CA HIS A 110 -0.98 27.17 16.71
C HIS A 110 -1.51 25.96 15.92
N PHE A 111 -2.17 25.02 16.59
CA PHE A 111 -2.73 23.84 15.93
C PHE A 111 -3.91 24.18 15.01
N LYS A 112 -4.71 25.19 15.40
CA LYS A 112 -5.80 25.69 14.57
C LYS A 112 -5.30 26.23 13.22
N GLU A 113 -4.25 27.05 13.25
CA GLU A 113 -3.62 27.57 12.05
C GLU A 113 -2.92 26.47 11.24
N LEU A 114 -2.15 25.59 11.92
CA LEU A 114 -1.37 24.54 11.29
C LEU A 114 -2.23 23.53 10.54
N TYR A 115 -3.36 23.10 11.12
CA TYR A 115 -4.26 22.07 10.56
C TYR A 115 -5.52 22.62 9.90
N SER A 116 -5.65 23.93 9.82
CA SER A 116 -6.79 24.61 9.17
C SER A 116 -8.13 24.05 9.65
N VAL A 117 -8.31 23.98 10.97
CA VAL A 117 -9.55 23.59 11.64
C VAL A 117 -10.25 24.80 12.26
N ASP A 118 -11.57 24.70 12.49
CA ASP A 118 -12.35 25.84 12.99
C ASP A 118 -12.11 26.14 14.45
N GLU A 119 -11.93 25.10 15.27
CA GLU A 119 -11.70 25.21 16.72
C GLU A 119 -10.67 24.19 17.20
N VAL A 120 -9.90 24.55 18.24
CA VAL A 120 -9.01 23.62 18.95
C VAL A 120 -9.24 23.73 20.45
N HIS A 121 -9.33 22.60 21.14
CA HIS A 121 -9.51 22.49 22.59
C HIS A 121 -8.57 21.40 23.13
N TYR A 122 -8.46 21.30 24.46
CA TYR A 122 -7.73 20.20 25.08
C TYR A 122 -8.59 18.95 25.24
N THR A 123 -7.98 17.75 25.22
CA THR A 123 -8.70 16.47 25.30
C THR A 123 -9.58 16.33 26.52
N HIS A 124 -9.18 16.84 27.70
CA HIS A 124 -10.01 16.84 28.91
C HIS A 124 -11.28 17.71 28.80
N GLN A 125 -11.44 18.48 27.74
CA GLN A 125 -12.59 19.35 27.48
C GLN A 125 -13.59 18.72 26.51
N ILE A 126 -13.36 17.49 26.00
CA ILE A 126 -14.21 16.83 25.00
C ILE A 126 -15.67 16.78 25.50
N ALA A 127 -15.94 16.19 26.65
CA ALA A 127 -17.29 16.06 27.18
C ALA A 127 -18.00 17.41 27.27
N SER A 128 -17.39 18.39 27.95
CA SER A 128 -17.99 19.71 28.17
C SER A 128 -18.22 20.51 26.87
N LYS A 129 -17.37 20.28 25.84
CA LYS A 129 -17.53 20.90 24.54
C LYS A 129 -18.71 20.26 23.76
N LEU A 130 -18.79 18.92 23.77
CA LEU A 130 -19.87 18.19 23.13
C LEU A 130 -21.23 18.44 23.78
N GLU A 131 -21.30 18.53 25.10
CA GLU A 131 -22.53 18.90 25.84
C GLU A 131 -23.10 20.26 25.37
N LYS A 132 -22.24 21.26 25.15
CA LYS A 132 -22.65 22.57 24.63
C LYS A 132 -23.22 22.52 23.22
N LEU A 133 -22.74 21.60 22.41
CA LEU A 133 -23.20 21.39 21.03
C LEU A 133 -24.50 20.59 20.95
N LYS A 134 -24.88 19.88 22.03
CA LYS A 134 -26.10 19.08 22.15
C LYS A 134 -26.36 18.15 20.95
N PRO A 135 -25.41 17.26 20.61
CA PRO A 135 -25.58 16.37 19.47
C PRO A 135 -26.75 15.41 19.69
N LYS A 136 -27.45 15.07 18.62
CA LYS A 136 -28.45 13.99 18.63
C LYS A 136 -27.78 12.64 18.91
N SER A 137 -26.59 12.41 18.32
CA SER A 137 -25.75 11.26 18.57
C SER A 137 -24.30 11.58 18.20
N LEU A 138 -23.35 10.82 18.77
CA LEU A 138 -21.97 10.78 18.33
C LEU A 138 -21.81 9.63 17.33
N LEU A 139 -21.28 9.94 16.14
CA LEU A 139 -20.95 8.92 15.16
C LEU A 139 -19.50 8.52 15.38
N THR A 140 -19.27 7.30 15.86
CA THR A 140 -17.94 6.73 16.10
C THR A 140 -17.55 5.75 15.01
N LEU A 141 -16.26 5.51 14.85
CA LEU A 141 -15.71 4.64 13.82
C LEU A 141 -15.64 3.21 14.33
N HIS A 142 -16.50 2.32 13.81
CA HIS A 142 -16.44 0.90 14.12
C HIS A 142 -16.66 0.07 12.87
N GLY A 143 -15.66 -0.70 12.47
CA GLY A 143 -15.71 -1.54 11.29
C GLY A 143 -14.56 -2.53 11.20
N LEU A 144 -14.81 -3.62 10.46
CA LEU A 144 -13.85 -4.69 10.26
C LEU A 144 -12.92 -4.38 9.08
N ASN A 145 -11.62 -4.41 9.31
CA ASN A 145 -10.64 -4.51 8.22
C ASN A 145 -10.60 -5.98 7.75
N THR A 146 -11.00 -6.20 6.50
CA THR A 146 -11.15 -7.55 5.93
C THR A 146 -9.83 -8.26 5.63
N ASP A 147 -8.72 -7.56 5.67
CA ASP A 147 -7.39 -8.12 5.42
C ASP A 147 -6.69 -8.56 6.71
N SER A 148 -6.78 -7.76 7.76
CA SER A 148 -6.20 -8.08 9.07
C SER A 148 -7.13 -8.85 10.01
N GLY A 149 -8.46 -8.76 9.80
CA GLY A 149 -9.48 -9.26 10.73
C GLY A 149 -9.64 -8.39 11.98
N ASN A 150 -8.96 -7.25 12.06
CA ASN A 150 -9.05 -6.33 13.20
C ASN A 150 -10.16 -5.29 12.98
N HIS A 151 -10.72 -4.79 14.09
CA HIS A 151 -11.64 -3.66 14.04
C HIS A 151 -10.88 -2.33 14.10
N THR A 152 -11.47 -1.31 13.50
CA THR A 152 -11.01 0.08 13.61
C THR A 152 -11.02 0.53 15.06
N ARG A 153 -10.21 1.55 15.36
CA ARG A 153 -10.20 2.19 16.67
C ARG A 153 -11.47 3.02 16.86
N GLU A 154 -12.31 2.62 17.78
CA GLU A 154 -13.48 3.39 18.18
C GLU A 154 -13.10 4.47 19.21
N ALA A 155 -13.60 5.69 19.03
CA ALA A 155 -13.29 6.79 19.93
C ALA A 155 -13.87 6.55 21.33
N ALA A 156 -13.03 6.74 22.36
CA ALA A 156 -13.41 6.61 23.75
C ALA A 156 -12.82 7.77 24.57
N PHE A 157 -13.61 8.36 25.47
CA PHE A 157 -13.19 9.43 26.39
C PHE A 157 -14.03 9.41 27.66
N ASP A 158 -13.53 10.02 28.74
CA ASP A 158 -14.25 10.12 29.99
C ASP A 158 -15.53 10.93 29.84
N GLY A 159 -16.70 10.29 30.10
CA GLY A 159 -18.03 10.88 29.94
C GLY A 159 -18.72 10.54 28.62
N ILE A 160 -18.17 9.67 27.75
CA ILE A 160 -18.86 9.26 26.51
C ILE A 160 -20.21 8.59 26.78
N SER A 161 -20.39 7.91 27.93
CA SER A 161 -21.63 7.26 28.35
C SER A 161 -22.82 8.22 28.52
N GLU A 162 -22.57 9.52 28.64
CA GLU A 162 -23.61 10.54 28.72
C GLU A 162 -24.21 10.90 27.35
N PHE A 163 -23.65 10.36 26.27
CA PHE A 163 -24.07 10.63 24.91
C PHE A 163 -24.68 9.38 24.26
N THR A 164 -25.62 9.59 23.35
CA THR A 164 -26.07 8.54 22.44
C THR A 164 -24.97 8.30 21.41
N VAL A 165 -24.41 7.09 21.35
CA VAL A 165 -23.39 6.70 20.37
C VAL A 165 -24.03 5.87 19.26
N ASN A 166 -23.67 6.16 18.00
CA ASN A 166 -23.97 5.34 16.84
C ASN A 166 -22.67 4.99 16.14
N ASN A 167 -22.31 3.73 16.10
CA ASN A 167 -21.08 3.22 15.52
C ASN A 167 -21.29 2.43 14.20
N GLU A 168 -22.49 2.48 13.62
CA GLU A 168 -22.83 1.73 12.40
C GLU A 168 -22.75 2.59 11.13
N ILE A 169 -23.11 3.89 11.22
CA ILE A 169 -23.30 4.76 10.05
C ILE A 169 -21.95 5.23 9.46
N LEU A 170 -20.97 5.56 10.30
CA LEU A 170 -19.74 6.26 9.88
C LEU A 170 -18.83 5.39 9.00
N PHE A 171 -18.56 4.15 9.44
CA PHE A 171 -17.55 3.29 8.80
C PHE A 171 -17.81 3.03 7.31
N PRO A 172 -18.99 2.57 6.86
CA PRO A 172 -19.18 2.31 5.43
C PRO A 172 -19.09 3.56 4.56
N ILE A 173 -19.45 4.72 5.09
CA ILE A 173 -19.43 5.99 4.34
C ILE A 173 -18.00 6.51 4.20
N ILE A 174 -17.28 6.65 5.30
CA ILE A 174 -15.91 7.16 5.26
C ILE A 174 -14.97 6.21 4.51
N THR A 175 -15.21 4.91 4.60
CA THR A 175 -14.46 3.88 3.86
C THR A 175 -14.67 4.04 2.34
N GLU A 176 -15.91 4.19 1.86
CA GLU A 176 -16.17 4.41 0.42
C GLU A 176 -15.56 5.73 -0.06
N LEU A 177 -15.58 6.77 0.77
CA LEU A 177 -14.94 8.05 0.45
C LEU A 177 -13.40 7.94 0.36
N ARG A 178 -12.78 7.06 1.13
CA ARG A 178 -11.35 6.76 1.04
C ARG A 178 -11.01 5.95 -0.21
N VAL A 179 -11.89 5.07 -0.65
CA VAL A 179 -11.68 4.28 -1.90
C VAL A 179 -11.57 5.21 -3.11
N ILE A 180 -12.43 6.22 -3.21
CA ILE A 180 -12.42 7.20 -4.31
C ILE A 180 -11.59 8.41 -3.88
N LYS A 181 -10.37 8.50 -4.39
CA LYS A 181 -9.40 9.54 -4.03
C LYS A 181 -9.75 10.90 -4.64
N THR A 182 -9.45 11.97 -3.92
CA THR A 182 -9.44 13.32 -4.49
C THR A 182 -8.18 13.54 -5.33
N ALA A 183 -8.16 14.55 -6.20
CA ALA A 183 -6.98 14.90 -6.98
C ALA A 183 -5.76 15.17 -6.07
N LYS A 184 -5.96 15.85 -4.92
CA LYS A 184 -4.88 16.14 -3.98
C LYS A 184 -4.32 14.89 -3.30
N GLU A 185 -5.17 13.89 -3.01
CA GLU A 185 -4.71 12.60 -2.48
C GLU A 185 -3.88 11.86 -3.53
N ILE A 186 -4.34 11.86 -4.80
CA ILE A 186 -3.60 11.25 -5.93
C ILE A 186 -2.24 11.93 -6.11
N ASP A 187 -2.15 13.26 -6.00
CA ASP A 187 -0.89 13.99 -6.08
C ASP A 187 0.12 13.53 -5.02
N VAL A 188 -0.33 13.25 -3.78
CA VAL A 188 0.56 12.77 -2.71
C VAL A 188 0.99 11.32 -2.96
N ILE A 189 0.09 10.45 -3.41
CA ILE A 189 0.40 9.06 -3.78
C ILE A 189 1.41 9.05 -4.96
N GLU A 190 1.21 9.91 -5.95
CA GLU A 190 2.14 10.06 -7.08
C GLU A 190 3.53 10.52 -6.64
N TYR A 191 3.61 11.42 -5.65
CA TYR A 191 4.88 11.81 -5.06
C TYR A 191 5.57 10.65 -4.34
N ALA A 192 4.85 9.86 -3.52
CA ALA A 192 5.41 8.67 -2.87
C ALA A 192 5.91 7.65 -3.90
N ASN A 193 5.13 7.43 -4.97
CA ASN A 193 5.49 6.58 -6.11
C ASN A 193 6.76 7.05 -6.83
N LYS A 194 6.86 8.35 -7.10
CA LYS A 194 8.05 8.93 -7.73
C LYS A 194 9.31 8.66 -6.92
N ILE A 195 9.26 8.93 -5.61
CA ILE A 195 10.42 8.74 -4.73
C ILE A 195 10.81 7.27 -4.63
N SER A 196 9.83 6.37 -4.51
CA SER A 196 10.07 4.92 -4.47
C SER A 196 10.60 4.39 -5.80
N SER A 197 10.09 4.89 -6.92
CA SER A 197 10.61 4.55 -8.26
C SER A 197 12.08 4.97 -8.43
N GLU A 198 12.43 6.16 -7.98
CA GLU A 198 13.82 6.63 -7.99
C GLU A 198 14.72 5.76 -7.12
N ALA A 199 14.23 5.31 -5.94
CA ALA A 199 14.96 4.40 -5.06
C ALA A 199 15.18 3.01 -5.69
N HIS A 200 14.19 2.46 -6.38
CA HIS A 200 14.34 1.21 -7.12
C HIS A 200 15.37 1.33 -8.25
N LYS A 201 15.37 2.44 -8.99
CA LYS A 201 16.41 2.72 -10.01
C LYS A 201 17.81 2.77 -9.40
N GLU A 202 17.93 3.38 -8.22
CA GLU A 202 19.19 3.43 -7.48
C GLU A 202 19.68 2.05 -7.05
N ILE A 203 18.76 1.18 -6.60
CA ILE A 203 19.09 -0.22 -6.28
C ILE A 203 19.64 -0.97 -7.50
N MET A 204 18.93 -0.89 -8.65
CA MET A 204 19.38 -1.53 -9.89
C MET A 204 20.80 -1.06 -10.29
N THR A 205 21.11 0.20 -10.02
CA THR A 205 22.43 0.80 -10.28
C THR A 205 23.52 0.21 -9.38
N HIS A 206 23.19 -0.10 -8.11
CA HIS A 206 24.18 -0.45 -7.09
C HIS A 206 24.32 -1.96 -6.84
N ILE A 207 23.32 -2.77 -7.13
CA ILE A 207 23.36 -4.20 -6.86
C ILE A 207 24.54 -4.89 -7.55
N ARG A 208 25.22 -5.78 -6.80
CA ARG A 208 26.32 -6.62 -7.29
C ARG A 208 26.22 -8.01 -6.64
N PRO A 209 26.56 -9.09 -7.36
CA PRO A 209 26.80 -10.39 -6.73
C PRO A 209 27.81 -10.26 -5.58
N GLY A 210 27.57 -10.99 -4.49
CA GLY A 210 28.35 -10.93 -3.26
C GLY A 210 27.83 -9.95 -2.20
N MET A 211 26.91 -9.03 -2.55
CA MET A 211 26.19 -8.19 -1.58
C MET A 211 25.19 -9.03 -0.77
N LYS A 212 24.80 -8.50 0.38
CA LYS A 212 23.68 -9.03 1.17
C LYS A 212 22.39 -8.32 0.79
N GLU A 213 21.28 -9.04 0.80
CA GLU A 213 19.94 -8.51 0.52
C GLU A 213 19.61 -7.29 1.39
N TYR A 214 19.93 -7.32 2.71
CA TYR A 214 19.67 -6.19 3.61
C TYR A 214 20.44 -4.91 3.25
N GLN A 215 21.56 -5.00 2.54
CA GLN A 215 22.30 -3.80 2.13
C GLN A 215 21.50 -2.99 1.12
N LEU A 216 20.74 -3.68 0.26
CA LEU A 216 19.88 -3.04 -0.72
C LEU A 216 18.56 -2.56 -0.10
N GLU A 217 18.00 -3.28 0.87
CA GLU A 217 16.92 -2.76 1.72
C GLU A 217 17.34 -1.46 2.40
N SER A 218 18.53 -1.45 3.02
CA SER A 218 19.08 -0.25 3.67
C SER A 218 19.25 0.92 2.70
N LEU A 219 19.72 0.65 1.48
CA LEU A 219 19.86 1.66 0.43
C LEU A 219 18.50 2.26 0.04
N PHE A 220 17.47 1.41 -0.13
CA PHE A 220 16.11 1.87 -0.38
C PHE A 220 15.61 2.80 0.71
N GLN A 221 15.66 2.34 1.97
CA GLN A 221 15.20 3.11 3.13
C GLN A 221 15.97 4.43 3.27
N HIS A 222 17.28 4.41 3.07
CA HIS A 222 18.09 5.62 3.07
C HIS A 222 17.64 6.60 1.98
N TYR A 223 17.44 6.11 0.75
CA TYR A 223 17.06 6.96 -0.39
C TYR A 223 15.71 7.63 -0.17
N VAL A 224 14.67 6.84 0.14
CA VAL A 224 13.31 7.38 0.29
C VAL A 224 13.21 8.36 1.44
N TYR A 225 13.97 8.15 2.51
CA TYR A 225 13.99 9.09 3.63
C TYR A 225 14.83 10.33 3.33
N ALA A 226 16.05 10.18 2.88
CA ALA A 226 16.97 11.30 2.65
C ALA A 226 16.53 12.21 1.50
N ARG A 227 15.97 11.65 0.43
CA ARG A 227 15.55 12.39 -0.78
C ARG A 227 14.10 12.80 -0.75
N GLY A 228 13.21 11.90 -0.28
CA GLY A 228 11.77 12.08 -0.34
C GLY A 228 11.13 12.53 0.97
N GLY A 229 11.82 12.45 2.10
CA GLY A 229 11.24 12.68 3.42
C GLY A 229 10.30 11.56 3.89
N CYS A 230 10.35 10.39 3.23
CA CYS A 230 9.57 9.21 3.61
C CYS A 230 10.23 8.55 4.81
N ARG A 231 9.81 8.95 6.02
CA ARG A 231 10.35 8.42 7.27
C ARG A 231 9.92 6.98 7.53
N HIS A 232 8.78 6.58 6.98
CA HIS A 232 8.25 5.24 7.07
C HIS A 232 8.37 4.54 5.70
N VAL A 233 8.53 3.22 5.74
CA VAL A 233 8.19 2.34 4.63
C VAL A 233 6.77 1.80 4.84
N CYS A 234 6.07 1.51 3.77
CA CYS A 234 4.66 1.13 3.82
C CYS A 234 4.43 -0.26 4.43
N TYR A 235 5.43 -1.12 4.32
CA TYR A 235 5.45 -2.52 4.76
C TYR A 235 6.90 -2.97 4.95
N THR A 236 7.08 -4.18 5.51
CA THR A 236 8.41 -4.80 5.63
C THR A 236 8.99 -5.02 4.23
N CYS A 237 10.14 -4.44 3.96
CA CYS A 237 10.80 -4.54 2.67
C CYS A 237 11.10 -6.00 2.29
N ILE A 238 10.78 -6.39 1.07
CA ILE A 238 11.11 -7.67 0.47
C ILE A 238 12.28 -7.44 -0.48
N ALA A 239 13.46 -7.93 -0.13
CA ALA A 239 14.67 -7.82 -0.97
C ALA A 239 15.17 -9.24 -1.29
N ALA A 240 14.35 -10.01 -2.01
CA ALA A 240 14.59 -11.43 -2.24
C ALA A 240 15.50 -11.69 -3.45
N SER A 241 16.36 -12.72 -3.35
CA SER A 241 17.20 -13.17 -4.45
C SER A 241 17.20 -14.69 -4.59
N GLY A 242 17.23 -15.20 -5.83
CA GLY A 242 17.17 -16.62 -6.15
C GLY A 242 15.90 -17.27 -5.59
N ASP A 243 16.01 -18.40 -4.94
CA ASP A 243 14.86 -19.16 -4.41
C ASP A 243 14.00 -18.35 -3.42
N ASN A 244 14.59 -17.41 -2.67
CA ASN A 244 13.85 -16.53 -1.76
C ASN A 244 12.76 -15.72 -2.49
N ALA A 245 12.93 -15.42 -3.79
CA ALA A 245 11.95 -14.71 -4.61
C ALA A 245 10.65 -15.51 -4.83
N SER A 246 10.58 -16.77 -4.43
CA SER A 246 9.34 -17.57 -4.39
C SER A 246 8.57 -17.44 -3.08
N THR A 247 9.14 -16.79 -2.06
CA THR A 247 8.50 -16.54 -0.76
C THR A 247 7.81 -15.18 -0.82
N LEU A 248 6.47 -15.18 -0.94
CA LEU A 248 5.69 -13.98 -1.24
C LEU A 248 5.88 -12.83 -0.25
N HIS A 249 6.02 -13.12 1.05
CA HIS A 249 6.30 -12.14 2.10
C HIS A 249 7.67 -12.41 2.75
N TYR A 250 8.71 -12.51 1.92
CA TYR A 250 10.10 -12.59 2.38
C TYR A 250 10.50 -11.29 3.13
N GLY A 251 11.57 -11.30 3.90
CA GLY A 251 12.02 -10.12 4.66
C GLY A 251 11.45 -10.03 6.09
N HIS A 252 10.65 -11.01 6.52
CA HIS A 252 10.15 -11.09 7.90
C HIS A 252 11.25 -11.54 8.88
N ALA A 253 10.96 -11.50 10.19
CA ALA A 253 11.93 -11.78 11.25
C ALA A 253 12.62 -13.16 11.17
N GLY A 254 11.97 -14.17 10.57
CA GLY A 254 12.56 -15.50 10.36
C GLY A 254 13.38 -15.60 9.06
N ALA A 255 13.33 -14.61 8.18
CA ALA A 255 14.06 -14.52 6.91
C ALA A 255 14.32 -13.02 6.59
N PRO A 256 15.26 -12.36 7.30
CA PRO A 256 15.38 -10.89 7.39
C PRO A 256 16.25 -10.28 6.28
N ASN A 257 16.07 -10.67 5.02
CA ASN A 257 16.87 -10.21 3.89
C ASN A 257 18.40 -10.45 4.11
N ASP A 258 18.79 -11.64 4.56
CA ASP A 258 20.16 -11.91 5.00
C ASP A 258 20.96 -12.84 4.07
N LYS A 259 20.37 -13.30 2.96
CA LYS A 259 21.08 -14.11 1.95
C LYS A 259 22.19 -13.28 1.28
N THR A 260 23.29 -13.92 0.92
CA THR A 260 24.24 -13.38 -0.04
C THR A 260 23.69 -13.57 -1.44
N ILE A 261 23.66 -12.49 -2.22
CA ILE A 261 23.18 -12.50 -3.60
C ILE A 261 24.24 -13.15 -4.47
N ASP A 262 23.88 -14.24 -5.15
CA ASP A 262 24.77 -14.98 -6.04
C ASP A 262 24.71 -14.46 -7.48
N ASP A 263 25.80 -14.71 -8.21
CA ASP A 263 25.81 -14.46 -9.66
C ASP A 263 24.81 -15.40 -10.36
N GLY A 264 23.92 -14.82 -11.17
CA GLY A 264 22.84 -15.57 -11.81
C GLY A 264 21.53 -15.62 -11.03
N ASP A 265 21.46 -15.12 -9.80
CA ASP A 265 20.18 -14.94 -9.09
C ASP A 265 19.23 -14.01 -9.85
N MET A 266 17.96 -14.41 -9.91
CA MET A 266 16.87 -13.48 -10.21
C MET A 266 16.46 -12.79 -8.91
N CYS A 267 16.46 -11.47 -8.90
CA CYS A 267 16.04 -10.66 -7.76
C CYS A 267 14.58 -10.25 -7.91
N LEU A 268 13.88 -10.16 -6.78
CA LEU A 268 12.52 -9.65 -6.64
C LEU A 268 12.52 -8.71 -5.45
N PHE A 269 12.47 -7.41 -5.72
CA PHE A 269 12.51 -6.38 -4.70
C PHE A 269 11.18 -5.63 -4.69
N ASP A 270 10.49 -5.76 -3.56
CA ASP A 270 9.16 -5.24 -3.33
C ASP A 270 9.22 -4.31 -2.12
N MET A 271 9.22 -3.00 -2.39
CA MET A 271 9.47 -1.96 -1.41
C MET A 271 8.77 -0.66 -1.79
N GLY A 272 8.10 -0.04 -0.83
CA GLY A 272 7.42 1.23 -0.98
C GLY A 272 7.67 2.20 0.18
N GLY A 273 7.86 3.47 -0.13
CA GLY A 273 7.98 4.55 0.84
C GLY A 273 6.64 5.22 1.12
N GLU A 274 6.46 5.68 2.36
CA GLU A 274 5.26 6.40 2.80
C GLU A 274 5.58 7.90 2.98
N TYR A 275 4.86 8.77 2.28
CA TYR A 275 4.94 10.20 2.47
C TYR A 275 3.64 10.78 3.01
N TYR A 276 3.71 11.40 4.18
CA TYR A 276 2.55 11.99 4.88
C TYR A 276 1.38 10.99 4.99
N CYS A 277 1.69 9.78 5.41
CA CYS A 277 0.79 8.62 5.51
C CYS A 277 0.23 8.08 4.19
N TYR A 278 0.54 8.64 3.03
CA TYR A 278 0.17 8.06 1.72
C TYR A 278 1.28 7.16 1.21
N THR A 279 0.88 6.02 0.67
CA THR A 279 1.74 4.88 0.37
C THR A 279 2.07 4.76 -1.11
N SER A 280 3.08 3.95 -1.41
CA SER A 280 3.40 3.39 -2.72
C SER A 280 3.73 1.91 -2.58
N ASP A 281 3.56 1.15 -3.65
CA ASP A 281 3.82 -0.29 -3.68
C ASP A 281 4.44 -0.68 -5.02
N ILE A 282 5.72 -1.04 -5.02
CA ILE A 282 6.46 -1.28 -6.26
C ILE A 282 7.31 -2.52 -6.14
N THR A 283 7.07 -3.50 -7.00
CA THR A 283 7.98 -4.62 -7.19
C THR A 283 8.76 -4.50 -8.48
N CYS A 284 10.07 -4.63 -8.37
CA CYS A 284 10.99 -4.75 -9.49
C CYS A 284 11.71 -6.10 -9.45
N SER A 285 11.66 -6.84 -10.56
CA SER A 285 12.46 -8.06 -10.75
C SER A 285 13.53 -7.86 -11.81
N PHE A 286 14.74 -8.30 -11.54
CA PHE A 286 15.88 -8.15 -12.44
C PHE A 286 17.02 -9.13 -12.07
N PRO A 287 17.92 -9.50 -13.00
CA PRO A 287 19.06 -10.37 -12.67
C PRO A 287 20.11 -9.63 -11.86
N ALA A 288 20.65 -10.27 -10.82
CA ALA A 288 21.67 -9.69 -9.93
C ALA A 288 22.91 -9.17 -10.67
N ASN A 289 23.30 -9.83 -11.72
CA ASN A 289 24.45 -9.44 -12.58
C ASN A 289 24.07 -8.44 -13.71
N GLY A 290 22.77 -8.06 -13.85
CA GLY A 290 22.27 -7.09 -14.82
C GLY A 290 22.20 -7.58 -16.26
N VAL A 291 22.25 -8.88 -16.50
CA VAL A 291 22.07 -9.51 -17.82
C VAL A 291 21.15 -10.71 -17.69
N PHE A 292 20.02 -10.67 -18.38
CA PHE A 292 19.06 -11.77 -18.36
C PHE A 292 19.60 -12.99 -19.12
N THR A 293 19.48 -14.17 -18.52
CA THR A 293 19.56 -15.43 -19.27
C THR A 293 18.27 -15.62 -20.08
N GLU A 294 18.29 -16.47 -21.11
CA GLU A 294 17.08 -16.79 -21.90
C GLU A 294 15.96 -17.34 -21.03
N GLN A 295 16.27 -18.13 -19.99
CA GLN A 295 15.31 -18.64 -19.02
C GLN A 295 14.67 -17.54 -18.19
N GLN A 296 15.47 -16.61 -17.65
CA GLN A 296 15.00 -15.46 -16.88
C GLN A 296 14.16 -14.53 -17.75
N LYS A 297 14.62 -14.25 -18.96
CA LYS A 297 13.91 -13.42 -19.93
C LYS A 297 12.54 -13.96 -20.27
N GLY A 298 12.44 -15.27 -20.54
CA GLY A 298 11.15 -15.89 -20.89
C GLY A 298 10.09 -15.72 -19.81
N ILE A 299 10.45 -15.95 -18.54
CA ILE A 299 9.52 -15.77 -17.40
C ILE A 299 9.23 -14.29 -17.17
N TYR A 300 10.25 -13.43 -17.22
CA TYR A 300 10.09 -12.00 -17.03
C TYR A 300 9.12 -11.38 -18.07
N GLU A 301 9.32 -11.67 -19.33
CA GLU A 301 8.47 -11.19 -20.44
C GLU A 301 7.03 -11.73 -20.35
N ALA A 302 6.84 -12.96 -19.86
CA ALA A 302 5.50 -13.52 -19.61
C ALA A 302 4.75 -12.70 -18.54
N VAL A 303 5.42 -12.36 -17.44
CA VAL A 303 4.85 -11.53 -16.37
C VAL A 303 4.61 -10.09 -16.85
N LEU A 304 5.56 -9.50 -17.55
CA LEU A 304 5.43 -8.14 -18.10
C LEU A 304 4.24 -8.04 -19.08
N LYS A 305 4.07 -9.03 -19.94
CA LYS A 305 2.95 -9.09 -20.88
C LYS A 305 1.61 -9.17 -20.13
N SER A 306 1.55 -9.97 -19.06
CA SER A 306 0.36 -10.08 -18.21
C SER A 306 0.05 -8.74 -17.53
N ASN A 307 1.03 -8.06 -16.95
CA ASN A 307 0.88 -6.74 -16.34
C ASN A 307 0.36 -5.70 -17.35
N ARG A 308 0.96 -5.61 -18.53
CA ARG A 308 0.57 -4.65 -19.56
C ARG A 308 -0.81 -4.90 -20.13
N ALA A 309 -1.20 -6.17 -20.32
CA ALA A 309 -2.54 -6.53 -20.79
C ALA A 309 -3.62 -6.13 -19.79
N VAL A 310 -3.38 -6.32 -18.50
CA VAL A 310 -4.28 -5.86 -17.42
C VAL A 310 -4.38 -4.33 -17.42
N MET A 311 -3.25 -3.64 -17.49
CA MET A 311 -3.21 -2.17 -17.51
C MET A 311 -4.00 -1.60 -18.70
N GLU A 312 -3.85 -2.18 -19.88
CA GLU A 312 -4.58 -1.76 -21.07
C GLU A 312 -6.09 -1.99 -20.97
N ALA A 313 -6.51 -3.05 -20.27
CA ALA A 313 -7.92 -3.39 -20.06
C ALA A 313 -8.59 -2.62 -18.93
N CYS A 314 -7.81 -2.04 -17.99
CA CYS A 314 -8.33 -1.31 -16.84
C CYS A 314 -9.05 -0.02 -17.22
N LYS A 315 -10.32 0.11 -16.81
CA LYS A 315 -11.17 1.31 -16.96
C LYS A 315 -12.38 1.19 -16.02
N PRO A 316 -13.19 2.26 -15.85
CA PRO A 316 -14.43 2.16 -15.08
C PRO A 316 -15.33 1.01 -15.54
N ASP A 317 -16.07 0.44 -14.59
CA ASP A 317 -17.02 -0.68 -14.74
C ASP A 317 -16.42 -2.05 -15.04
N VAL A 318 -15.11 -2.16 -15.25
CA VAL A 318 -14.43 -3.46 -15.42
C VAL A 318 -14.33 -4.17 -14.07
N SER A 319 -14.61 -5.47 -14.04
CA SER A 319 -14.51 -6.32 -12.86
C SER A 319 -13.04 -6.63 -12.53
N TRP A 320 -12.62 -6.43 -11.27
CA TRP A 320 -11.28 -6.81 -10.84
C TRP A 320 -11.04 -8.33 -10.89
N VAL A 321 -12.12 -9.13 -10.76
CA VAL A 321 -12.05 -10.57 -10.95
C VAL A 321 -11.70 -10.91 -12.39
N ASP A 322 -12.30 -10.21 -13.38
CA ASP A 322 -12.00 -10.45 -14.78
C ASP A 322 -10.56 -10.04 -15.13
N MET A 323 -10.03 -9.01 -14.47
CA MET A 323 -8.62 -8.60 -14.61
C MET A 323 -7.66 -9.68 -14.09
N HIS A 324 -7.97 -10.28 -12.93
CA HIS A 324 -7.20 -11.42 -12.43
C HIS A 324 -7.24 -12.62 -13.39
N LEU A 325 -8.40 -12.94 -13.93
CA LEU A 325 -8.55 -14.01 -14.91
C LEU A 325 -7.82 -13.73 -16.24
N LEU A 326 -7.76 -12.47 -16.65
CA LEU A 326 -6.96 -12.03 -17.79
C LEU A 326 -5.48 -12.27 -17.56
N ALA A 327 -4.98 -11.88 -16.36
CA ALA A 327 -3.60 -12.12 -15.98
C ALA A 327 -3.24 -13.62 -15.97
N ASP A 328 -4.08 -14.44 -15.35
CA ASP A 328 -3.92 -15.91 -15.34
C ASP A 328 -3.82 -16.47 -16.75
N ARG A 329 -4.74 -16.08 -17.63
CA ARG A 329 -4.79 -16.55 -19.03
C ARG A 329 -3.50 -16.23 -19.77
N ILE A 330 -3.04 -14.99 -19.71
CA ILE A 330 -1.81 -14.56 -20.40
C ILE A 330 -0.61 -15.35 -19.88
N GLN A 331 -0.49 -15.53 -18.57
CA GLN A 331 0.61 -16.30 -17.98
C GLN A 331 0.58 -17.76 -18.43
N LEU A 332 -0.59 -18.41 -18.44
CA LEU A 332 -0.74 -19.79 -18.92
C LEU A 332 -0.38 -19.94 -20.41
N GLU A 333 -0.79 -18.99 -21.25
CA GLU A 333 -0.41 -18.95 -22.66
C GLU A 333 1.10 -18.85 -22.86
N GLU A 334 1.76 -17.96 -22.11
CA GLU A 334 3.22 -17.76 -22.20
C GLU A 334 3.98 -18.97 -21.61
N LEU A 335 3.57 -19.53 -20.48
CA LEU A 335 4.17 -20.74 -19.92
C LEU A 335 4.03 -21.95 -20.86
N LYS A 336 2.92 -22.03 -21.61
CA LYS A 336 2.74 -23.02 -22.67
C LYS A 336 3.72 -22.81 -23.84
N LYS A 337 3.95 -21.56 -24.26
CA LYS A 337 4.93 -21.24 -25.32
C LYS A 337 6.36 -21.57 -24.90
N LEU A 338 6.68 -21.42 -23.62
CA LEU A 338 7.97 -21.79 -23.04
C LEU A 338 8.12 -23.31 -22.84
N GLY A 339 7.09 -24.10 -23.15
CA GLY A 339 7.12 -25.56 -23.03
C GLY A 339 7.00 -26.08 -21.59
N ILE A 340 6.71 -25.19 -20.62
CA ILE A 340 6.49 -25.56 -19.21
C ILE A 340 5.11 -26.20 -19.04
N LEU A 341 4.14 -25.73 -19.85
CA LEU A 341 2.78 -26.26 -19.89
C LEU A 341 2.43 -26.81 -21.26
N GLN A 342 1.42 -27.70 -21.29
CA GLN A 342 0.89 -28.33 -22.50
C GLN A 342 -0.64 -28.47 -22.44
N GLY A 343 -1.30 -28.62 -23.56
CA GLY A 343 -2.74 -28.81 -23.62
C GLY A 343 -3.50 -27.53 -23.94
N ASP A 344 -4.79 -27.49 -23.60
CA ASP A 344 -5.70 -26.39 -23.91
C ASP A 344 -5.77 -25.39 -22.75
N VAL A 345 -5.59 -24.10 -23.04
CA VAL A 345 -5.56 -23.05 -22.00
C VAL A 345 -6.94 -22.86 -21.36
N GLU A 346 -8.05 -23.06 -22.11
CA GLU A 346 -9.40 -22.96 -21.53
C GLU A 346 -9.65 -24.06 -20.49
N GLU A 347 -9.13 -25.28 -20.73
CA GLU A 347 -9.21 -26.37 -19.76
C GLU A 347 -8.31 -26.08 -18.54
N MET A 348 -7.12 -25.48 -18.73
CA MET A 348 -6.27 -25.02 -17.64
C MET A 348 -6.97 -23.96 -16.76
N MET A 349 -7.68 -23.02 -17.40
CA MET A 349 -8.47 -21.99 -16.68
C MET A 349 -9.59 -22.61 -15.83
N LYS A 350 -10.26 -23.66 -16.32
CA LYS A 350 -11.32 -24.34 -15.57
C LYS A 350 -10.82 -25.01 -14.29
N VAL A 351 -9.61 -25.58 -14.29
CA VAL A 351 -8.99 -26.19 -13.10
C VAL A 351 -8.17 -25.18 -12.28
N ARG A 352 -8.25 -23.90 -12.61
CA ARG A 352 -7.54 -22.82 -11.94
C ARG A 352 -6.03 -23.08 -11.85
N LEU A 353 -5.45 -23.54 -12.98
CA LEU A 353 -4.00 -23.84 -13.03
C LEU A 353 -3.14 -22.60 -12.81
N GLY A 354 -3.63 -21.39 -13.18
CA GLY A 354 -2.93 -20.12 -12.93
C GLY A 354 -2.57 -19.91 -11.45
N ALA A 355 -3.45 -20.33 -10.53
CA ALA A 355 -3.20 -20.25 -9.10
C ALA A 355 -2.01 -21.10 -8.60
N LEU A 356 -1.49 -22.01 -9.42
CA LEU A 356 -0.27 -22.75 -9.12
C LEU A 356 0.96 -21.85 -9.21
N PHE A 357 0.98 -20.96 -10.20
CA PHE A 357 2.11 -20.08 -10.48
C PHE A 357 1.93 -18.68 -9.88
N MET A 358 0.68 -18.23 -9.71
CA MET A 358 0.31 -16.97 -9.05
C MET A 358 -0.68 -17.24 -7.90
N PRO A 359 -0.21 -17.65 -6.71
CA PRO A 359 -1.10 -18.03 -5.60
C PRO A 359 -1.69 -16.84 -4.82
N HIS A 360 -1.35 -15.61 -5.20
CA HIS A 360 -1.88 -14.36 -4.63
C HIS A 360 -2.90 -13.67 -5.53
N GLY A 361 -3.49 -12.57 -5.08
CA GLY A 361 -4.38 -11.73 -5.88
C GLY A 361 -3.60 -10.88 -6.88
N LEU A 362 -4.28 -10.43 -7.95
CA LEU A 362 -3.68 -9.57 -8.98
C LEU A 362 -3.22 -8.22 -8.45
N GLY A 363 -3.82 -7.74 -7.34
CA GLY A 363 -3.54 -6.45 -6.76
C GLY A 363 -4.65 -6.00 -5.81
N HIS A 364 -4.49 -4.83 -5.24
CA HIS A 364 -5.32 -4.30 -4.17
C HIS A 364 -5.47 -2.78 -4.26
N PHE A 365 -6.40 -2.21 -3.50
CA PHE A 365 -6.45 -0.76 -3.32
C PHE A 365 -5.21 -0.24 -2.59
N LEU A 366 -4.78 0.94 -2.98
CA LEU A 366 -3.64 1.66 -2.41
C LEU A 366 -4.08 3.06 -1.98
N GLY A 367 -3.58 3.56 -0.86
CA GLY A 367 -3.93 4.89 -0.37
C GLY A 367 -3.17 5.31 0.87
N LEU A 368 -3.89 5.55 1.98
CA LEU A 368 -3.29 5.77 3.30
C LEU A 368 -2.73 4.48 3.90
N ASP A 369 -3.31 3.36 3.55
CA ASP A 369 -2.76 2.05 3.89
C ASP A 369 -2.31 1.36 2.59
N VAL A 370 -1.23 0.59 2.64
CA VAL A 370 -0.73 -0.12 1.45
C VAL A 370 -1.79 -1.08 0.93
N HIS A 371 -2.36 -1.92 1.79
CA HIS A 371 -3.61 -2.63 1.53
C HIS A 371 -4.76 -1.74 2.02
N ASP A 372 -5.24 -0.86 1.14
CA ASP A 372 -6.22 0.15 1.54
C ASP A 372 -7.62 -0.44 1.71
N VAL A 373 -8.45 0.28 2.45
CA VAL A 373 -9.77 -0.16 2.91
C VAL A 373 -10.80 -0.26 1.78
N GLY A 374 -11.93 -0.93 2.05
CA GLY A 374 -13.12 -0.93 1.19
C GLY A 374 -13.14 -2.00 0.10
N GLY A 375 -12.17 -2.90 0.06
CA GLY A 375 -12.10 -3.95 -0.95
C GLY A 375 -13.30 -4.88 -0.96
N TYR A 376 -13.89 -5.12 0.21
CA TYR A 376 -15.07 -5.97 0.37
C TYR A 376 -16.30 -5.22 0.91
N LEU A 377 -16.34 -3.91 0.75
CA LEU A 377 -17.52 -3.12 1.08
C LEU A 377 -18.64 -3.38 0.06
N GLY A 378 -19.69 -4.11 0.50
CA GLY A 378 -20.87 -4.43 -0.33
C GLY A 378 -20.65 -5.52 -1.39
N VAL A 379 -19.53 -6.25 -1.36
CA VAL A 379 -19.24 -7.39 -2.24
C VAL A 379 -18.71 -8.58 -1.43
N GLU A 380 -18.75 -9.77 -2.02
CA GLU A 380 -18.32 -10.99 -1.36
C GLU A 380 -16.96 -11.48 -1.88
N ARG A 381 -16.20 -12.12 -0.98
CA ARG A 381 -14.94 -12.80 -1.32
C ARG A 381 -15.23 -14.05 -2.13
N LYS A 382 -14.46 -14.29 -3.17
CA LYS A 382 -14.48 -15.54 -3.94
C LYS A 382 -13.87 -16.70 -3.14
N LYS A 383 -14.18 -17.93 -3.52
CA LYS A 383 -13.70 -19.15 -2.82
C LYS A 383 -12.72 -19.97 -3.67
N GLU A 384 -12.73 -19.76 -4.97
CA GLU A 384 -11.92 -20.49 -5.95
C GLU A 384 -10.43 -20.18 -5.77
N ASP A 385 -9.57 -21.15 -6.07
CA ASP A 385 -8.12 -21.00 -6.02
C ASP A 385 -7.66 -19.81 -6.85
N GLY A 386 -6.71 -19.03 -6.33
CA GLY A 386 -6.28 -17.75 -6.87
C GLY A 386 -7.24 -16.62 -6.49
N LEU A 387 -8.51 -16.71 -6.86
CA LEU A 387 -9.52 -15.66 -6.61
C LEU A 387 -9.79 -15.43 -5.11
N LYS A 388 -9.70 -16.45 -4.27
CA LYS A 388 -9.84 -16.32 -2.81
C LYS A 388 -8.79 -15.41 -2.17
N SER A 389 -7.66 -15.22 -2.85
CA SER A 389 -6.56 -14.38 -2.40
C SER A 389 -6.70 -12.92 -2.84
N LEU A 390 -7.68 -12.59 -3.71
CA LEU A 390 -7.97 -11.21 -4.08
C LEU A 390 -8.34 -10.39 -2.84
N ARG A 391 -7.90 -9.13 -2.78
CA ARG A 391 -8.24 -8.17 -1.73
C ARG A 391 -9.47 -7.33 -2.08
N THR A 392 -9.93 -7.39 -3.33
CA THR A 392 -11.21 -6.83 -3.77
C THR A 392 -11.79 -7.66 -4.92
N THR A 393 -13.12 -7.68 -5.02
CA THR A 393 -13.86 -8.26 -6.15
C THR A 393 -14.77 -7.22 -6.80
N ARG A 394 -14.52 -5.94 -6.53
CA ARG A 394 -15.35 -4.82 -7.01
C ARG A 394 -15.11 -4.55 -8.50
N ASN A 395 -16.08 -3.87 -9.11
CA ASN A 395 -15.87 -3.19 -10.37
C ASN A 395 -15.10 -1.89 -10.12
N LEU A 396 -14.19 -1.58 -11.04
CA LEU A 396 -13.38 -0.38 -10.99
C LEU A 396 -14.23 0.88 -11.16
N LYS A 397 -13.83 1.96 -10.49
CA LYS A 397 -14.43 3.30 -10.64
C LYS A 397 -13.32 4.32 -10.83
N GLU A 398 -13.65 5.42 -11.48
CA GLU A 398 -12.75 6.57 -11.60
C GLU A 398 -12.21 7.01 -10.24
N ASN A 399 -10.95 7.39 -10.19
CA ASN A 399 -10.20 7.79 -8.98
C ASN A 399 -9.99 6.68 -7.93
N MET A 400 -10.22 5.41 -8.26
CA MET A 400 -9.63 4.30 -7.53
C MET A 400 -8.13 4.23 -7.84
N VAL A 401 -7.32 3.99 -6.81
CA VAL A 401 -5.89 3.71 -6.94
C VAL A 401 -5.65 2.27 -6.53
N LEU A 402 -4.93 1.52 -7.37
CA LEU A 402 -4.69 0.09 -7.19
C LEU A 402 -3.27 -0.28 -7.62
N THR A 403 -2.79 -1.42 -7.12
CA THR A 403 -1.63 -2.12 -7.67
C THR A 403 -2.04 -3.06 -8.81
N ILE A 404 -1.14 -3.30 -9.76
CA ILE A 404 -1.20 -4.40 -10.74
C ILE A 404 0.10 -5.18 -10.59
N GLU A 405 0.03 -6.36 -9.97
CA GLU A 405 1.20 -7.11 -9.49
C GLU A 405 1.21 -8.59 -9.93
N PRO A 406 0.98 -8.93 -11.20
CA PRO A 406 1.08 -10.32 -11.60
C PRO A 406 2.47 -10.88 -11.36
N GLY A 407 2.54 -12.19 -11.04
CA GLY A 407 3.79 -12.88 -10.81
C GLY A 407 3.74 -14.32 -11.29
N ILE A 408 4.92 -14.90 -11.54
CA ILE A 408 5.12 -16.34 -11.81
C ILE A 408 6.18 -16.84 -10.84
N TYR A 409 5.80 -17.79 -10.00
CA TYR A 409 6.66 -18.35 -8.96
C TYR A 409 6.79 -19.87 -9.12
N PHE A 410 8.00 -20.39 -8.90
CA PHE A 410 8.28 -21.82 -8.95
C PHE A 410 8.42 -22.39 -7.54
N ILE A 411 7.29 -22.41 -6.81
CA ILE A 411 7.22 -22.94 -5.43
C ILE A 411 7.18 -24.47 -5.50
N GLU A 412 8.33 -25.12 -5.28
CA GLU A 412 8.50 -26.57 -5.47
C GLU A 412 7.43 -27.40 -4.74
N ALA A 413 7.09 -27.05 -3.49
CA ALA A 413 6.09 -27.77 -2.71
C ALA A 413 4.70 -27.77 -3.36
N ILE A 414 4.27 -26.64 -3.93
CA ILE A 414 2.98 -26.50 -4.60
C ILE A 414 3.00 -27.22 -5.95
N ILE A 415 4.09 -27.10 -6.70
CA ILE A 415 4.27 -27.77 -8.00
C ILE A 415 4.25 -29.30 -7.80
N ARG A 416 4.99 -29.84 -6.82
CA ARG A 416 4.97 -31.28 -6.51
C ARG A 416 3.57 -31.78 -6.12
N GLN A 417 2.80 -30.98 -5.39
CA GLN A 417 1.43 -31.33 -5.07
C GLN A 417 0.55 -31.37 -6.33
N ALA A 418 0.70 -30.42 -7.24
CA ALA A 418 -0.05 -30.37 -8.50
C ALA A 418 0.31 -31.53 -9.44
N LEU A 419 1.56 -31.97 -9.47
CA LEU A 419 1.99 -33.16 -10.23
C LEU A 419 1.36 -34.47 -9.73
N ASN A 420 0.91 -34.52 -8.47
CA ASN A 420 0.17 -35.66 -7.89
C ASN A 420 -1.36 -35.55 -8.08
N ASP A 421 -1.86 -34.43 -8.63
CA ASP A 421 -3.27 -34.24 -8.95
C ASP A 421 -3.49 -34.51 -10.45
N PRO A 422 -4.16 -35.62 -10.84
CA PRO A 422 -4.36 -35.95 -12.25
C PRO A 422 -5.09 -34.87 -13.07
N THR A 423 -5.89 -34.03 -12.42
CA THR A 423 -6.64 -32.94 -13.10
C THR A 423 -5.75 -31.77 -13.48
N ARG A 424 -4.60 -31.59 -12.83
CA ARG A 424 -3.61 -30.55 -13.08
C ARG A 424 -2.34 -31.08 -13.74
N ALA A 425 -1.89 -32.27 -13.32
CA ALA A 425 -0.65 -32.89 -13.81
C ALA A 425 -0.62 -33.05 -15.33
N CYS A 426 -1.77 -33.35 -15.96
CA CYS A 426 -1.85 -33.54 -17.41
C CYS A 426 -1.45 -32.29 -18.21
N PHE A 427 -1.49 -31.10 -17.62
CA PHE A 427 -1.10 -29.83 -18.23
C PHE A 427 0.36 -29.44 -17.96
N ILE A 428 1.04 -30.09 -17.01
CA ILE A 428 2.40 -29.73 -16.58
C ILE A 428 3.41 -30.62 -17.28
N VAL A 429 4.41 -30.02 -17.93
CA VAL A 429 5.55 -30.75 -18.47
C VAL A 429 6.58 -30.87 -17.36
N GLN A 430 6.55 -32.02 -16.64
CA GLN A 430 7.33 -32.22 -15.42
C GLN A 430 8.82 -31.93 -15.63
N GLU A 431 9.43 -32.50 -16.67
CA GLU A 431 10.86 -32.31 -16.97
C GLU A 431 11.23 -30.84 -17.24
N ALA A 432 10.30 -30.05 -17.79
CA ALA A 432 10.52 -28.64 -18.04
C ALA A 432 10.36 -27.80 -16.77
N VAL A 433 9.32 -28.01 -15.96
CA VAL A 433 9.08 -27.24 -14.74
C VAL A 433 10.16 -27.51 -13.68
N GLU A 434 10.70 -28.72 -13.59
CA GLU A 434 11.79 -29.07 -12.66
C GLU A 434 13.09 -28.30 -12.94
N GLN A 435 13.32 -27.82 -14.16
CA GLN A 435 14.46 -26.96 -14.48
C GLN A 435 14.38 -25.56 -13.84
N TYR A 436 13.20 -25.19 -13.34
CA TYR A 436 12.98 -23.93 -12.62
C TYR A 436 13.02 -24.06 -11.09
N TYR A 437 13.30 -25.25 -10.56
CA TYR A 437 13.51 -25.39 -9.11
C TYR A 437 14.74 -24.59 -8.68
N GLY A 438 14.59 -23.75 -7.66
CA GLY A 438 15.59 -22.79 -7.23
C GLY A 438 15.65 -21.48 -8.02
N PHE A 439 14.85 -21.33 -9.09
CA PHE A 439 14.73 -20.06 -9.82
C PHE A 439 14.12 -18.95 -8.97
N GLY A 440 13.21 -19.31 -8.05
CA GLY A 440 12.43 -18.36 -7.26
C GLY A 440 11.19 -17.92 -7.99
N GLY A 441 11.10 -16.64 -8.34
CA GLY A 441 9.94 -16.06 -9.01
C GLY A 441 10.21 -14.68 -9.58
N VAL A 442 9.23 -14.20 -10.33
CA VAL A 442 9.16 -12.85 -10.90
C VAL A 442 7.82 -12.24 -10.54
N ARG A 443 7.82 -11.04 -9.95
CA ARG A 443 6.66 -10.15 -9.83
C ARG A 443 6.99 -8.82 -10.50
N ILE A 444 6.05 -8.25 -11.19
CA ILE A 444 6.13 -6.88 -11.73
C ILE A 444 4.91 -6.15 -11.21
N GLU A 445 5.16 -5.13 -10.40
CA GLU A 445 4.11 -4.39 -9.75
C GLU A 445 4.18 -2.91 -10.07
N ASP A 446 3.06 -2.39 -10.50
CA ASP A 446 2.85 -1.00 -10.85
C ASP A 446 1.63 -0.44 -10.13
N ASP A 447 1.73 0.76 -9.59
CA ASP A 447 0.62 1.54 -9.05
C ASP A 447 -0.08 2.31 -10.16
N ILE A 448 -1.41 2.23 -10.22
CA ILE A 448 -2.23 2.92 -11.19
C ILE A 448 -3.37 3.71 -10.53
N VAL A 449 -3.83 4.76 -11.20
CA VAL A 449 -5.11 5.41 -10.90
C VAL A 449 -6.07 5.21 -12.07
N ILE A 450 -7.32 4.82 -11.77
CA ILE A 450 -8.37 4.67 -12.76
C ILE A 450 -8.84 6.07 -13.19
N THR A 451 -8.86 6.32 -14.50
CA THR A 451 -9.31 7.57 -15.12
C THR A 451 -10.70 7.38 -15.72
N GLU A 452 -11.29 8.43 -16.28
CA GLU A 452 -12.60 8.39 -16.95
C GLU A 452 -12.70 7.29 -18.02
N THR A 453 -11.62 7.01 -18.76
CA THR A 453 -11.65 6.12 -19.94
C THR A 453 -10.63 4.96 -19.91
N GLY A 454 -9.77 4.90 -18.88
CA GLY A 454 -8.70 3.93 -18.79
C GLY A 454 -8.04 3.97 -17.42
N CYS A 455 -6.71 3.85 -17.39
CA CYS A 455 -5.91 4.10 -16.19
C CYS A 455 -4.65 4.91 -16.52
N ARG A 456 -4.08 5.52 -15.50
CA ARG A 456 -2.79 6.25 -15.55
C ARG A 456 -1.79 5.57 -14.64
N LEU A 457 -0.64 5.27 -15.18
CA LEU A 457 0.50 4.70 -14.45
C LEU A 457 1.13 5.75 -13.53
N LEU A 458 1.41 5.39 -12.28
CA LEU A 458 2.10 6.23 -11.29
C LEU A 458 3.55 5.81 -11.11
N THR A 459 3.87 4.54 -11.32
CA THR A 459 5.22 3.97 -11.20
C THR A 459 6.09 4.37 -12.39
N ASP A 460 7.34 4.77 -12.14
CA ASP A 460 8.31 5.17 -13.17
C ASP A 460 9.65 4.44 -12.99
N VAL A 461 9.70 3.18 -13.44
CA VAL A 461 10.91 2.33 -13.40
C VAL A 461 11.13 1.63 -14.75
N PRO A 462 12.36 1.22 -15.10
CA PRO A 462 12.61 0.37 -16.25
C PRO A 462 11.81 -0.92 -16.17
N ARG A 463 11.12 -1.29 -17.27
CA ARG A 463 10.28 -2.49 -17.30
C ARG A 463 10.61 -3.45 -18.44
N THR A 464 11.11 -3.00 -19.58
CA THR A 464 11.57 -3.93 -20.60
C THR A 464 12.95 -4.50 -20.25
N VAL A 465 13.25 -5.70 -20.73
CA VAL A 465 14.58 -6.32 -20.55
C VAL A 465 15.68 -5.37 -20.99
N GLU A 466 15.52 -4.73 -22.16
CA GLU A 466 16.51 -3.78 -22.71
C GLU A 466 16.69 -2.54 -21.82
N GLU A 467 15.60 -1.96 -21.29
CA GLU A 467 15.67 -0.82 -20.37
C GLU A 467 16.39 -1.17 -19.08
N ILE A 468 16.11 -2.34 -18.50
CA ILE A 468 16.73 -2.82 -17.26
C ILE A 468 18.23 -3.06 -17.47
N GLU A 469 18.60 -3.82 -18.49
CA GLU A 469 20.01 -4.11 -18.80
C GLU A 469 20.79 -2.83 -19.09
N THR A 470 20.22 -1.90 -19.87
CA THR A 470 20.83 -0.59 -20.18
C THR A 470 21.01 0.24 -18.92
N HIS A 471 19.99 0.32 -18.06
CA HIS A 471 20.05 1.09 -16.81
C HIS A 471 21.11 0.53 -15.86
N MET A 472 21.12 -0.78 -15.67
CA MET A 472 22.08 -1.47 -14.79
C MET A 472 23.53 -1.36 -15.32
N ALA A 473 23.72 -1.47 -16.64
CA ALA A 473 25.04 -1.31 -17.27
C ALA A 473 25.58 0.12 -17.10
N ALA A 474 24.72 1.13 -17.30
CA ALA A 474 25.11 2.54 -17.09
C ALA A 474 25.54 2.80 -15.63
N GLY A 475 24.82 2.25 -14.66
CA GLY A 475 25.15 2.35 -13.24
C GLY A 475 26.49 1.68 -12.87
N ARG A 476 26.79 0.52 -13.46
CA ARG A 476 28.07 -0.18 -13.24
C ARG A 476 29.27 0.60 -13.74
N ASN A 477 29.13 1.23 -14.89
CA ASN A 477 30.21 2.05 -15.47
C ASN A 477 30.48 3.35 -14.68
N ALA A 478 29.43 3.91 -14.04
CA ALA A 478 29.55 5.14 -13.26
C ALA A 478 30.10 4.92 -11.84
N ASN A 479 29.87 3.75 -11.24
CA ASN A 479 30.06 3.48 -9.81
C ASN A 479 31.27 2.62 -9.44
N GLU A 480 32.36 2.62 -10.25
CA GLU A 480 33.62 1.99 -9.79
C GLU A 480 34.18 2.58 -8.47
N LYS A 481 33.56 3.63 -7.91
CA LYS A 481 34.09 4.41 -6.77
C LYS A 481 33.16 4.56 -5.56
N VAL A 482 31.95 4.05 -5.54
CA VAL A 482 31.06 4.16 -4.36
C VAL A 482 30.95 2.83 -3.65
N LEU A 483 31.85 2.62 -2.69
CA LEU A 483 31.66 1.63 -1.62
C LEU A 483 30.60 2.15 -0.65
N LEU A 484 29.60 1.33 -0.35
CA LEU A 484 28.72 1.50 0.80
C LEU A 484 29.55 1.50 2.10
#